data_d8c997ea282e946485f787801babd819
#
_entry.id   d8c997ea282e946485f787801babd819
#
_cell.length_a   1.000
_cell.length_b   1.000
_cell.length_c   1.000
_cell.angle_alpha   90.00
_cell.angle_beta   90.00
_cell.angle_gamma   90.00
#
_symmetry.space_group_name_H-M   'P 1'
#
loop_
_entity.id
_entity.type
_entity.pdbx_description
1 polymer ?
#
loop_
_entity_poly.entity_id
_entity_poly.type
_entity_poly.pdbx_seq_one_letter_code
_entity_poly.pdbx_strand_id
1 'polypeptide(L)'
;MRKHQELSLEQIIEQVRVDKFFSDDFCLYGKEDGELALERLYWVSDYPDIVEDRDVYPADVAEQDLQLVYYGEQLFDVLSVALEEKPNASHQDLVDALNHYNRYDSFMTFES
;
A
#
# COMPACT_ATOMS: atom_id res chain seq x y z
N MET A 1 5.84 11.01 -0.97
CA MET A 1 5.90 10.30 0.34
C MET A 1 7.35 10.01 0.68
N ARG A 2 7.72 10.28 1.91
CA ARG A 2 9.10 10.03 2.34
C ARG A 2 9.28 8.55 2.64
N LYS A 3 10.42 7.99 2.20
CA LYS A 3 10.78 6.61 2.45
C LYS A 3 11.52 6.45 3.78
N HIS A 4 11.76 5.22 4.17
CA HIS A 4 12.53 4.85 5.37
C HIS A 4 11.87 5.36 6.65
N GLN A 5 10.54 5.23 6.71
CA GLN A 5 9.77 5.64 7.89
C GLN A 5 8.55 4.74 8.06
N GLU A 6 8.03 4.76 9.27
CA GLU A 6 6.81 4.03 9.61
C GLU A 6 5.62 4.98 9.60
N LEU A 7 4.55 4.58 8.91
CA LEU A 7 3.31 5.36 8.84
C LEU A 7 2.12 4.43 9.05
N SER A 8 1.04 4.97 9.60
CA SER A 8 -0.22 4.24 9.64
C SER A 8 -0.81 4.18 8.23
N LEU A 9 -1.62 3.18 7.97
CA LEU A 9 -2.28 3.06 6.66
C LEU A 9 -3.18 4.29 6.42
N GLU A 10 -3.82 4.81 7.46
CA GLU A 10 -4.63 6.03 7.35
C GLU A 10 -3.80 7.20 6.82
N GLN A 11 -2.60 7.39 7.34
CA GLN A 11 -1.70 8.45 6.87
C GLN A 11 -1.29 8.25 5.42
N ILE A 12 -1.04 7.00 5.03
CA ILE A 12 -0.65 6.66 3.65
C ILE A 12 -1.80 6.97 2.71
N ILE A 13 -3.01 6.54 3.04
CA ILE A 13 -4.21 6.78 2.23
C ILE A 13 -4.46 8.28 2.09
N GLU A 14 -4.32 9.03 3.17
CA GLU A 14 -4.55 10.47 3.15
C GLU A 14 -3.58 11.17 2.20
N GLN A 15 -2.32 10.75 2.18
CA GLN A 15 -1.35 11.32 1.25
C GLN A 15 -1.71 11.04 -0.20
N VAL A 16 -2.19 9.85 -0.50
CA VAL A 16 -2.62 9.50 -1.86
C VAL A 16 -3.78 10.38 -2.30
N ARG A 17 -4.72 10.67 -1.39
CA ARG A 17 -5.91 11.46 -1.72
C ARG A 17 -5.61 12.93 -1.95
N VAL A 18 -4.68 13.51 -1.20
CA VAL A 18 -4.46 14.96 -1.23
C VAL A 18 -3.27 15.39 -2.07
N ASP A 19 -2.35 14.51 -2.34
CA ASP A 19 -1.12 14.86 -3.06
C ASP A 19 -1.30 14.67 -4.56
N LYS A 20 -1.39 15.79 -5.28
CA LYS A 20 -1.56 15.78 -6.74
C LYS A 20 -0.33 15.28 -7.47
N PHE A 21 0.82 15.32 -6.83
CA PHE A 21 2.08 14.89 -7.40
C PHE A 21 2.59 13.61 -6.75
N PHE A 22 1.65 12.79 -6.31
CA PHE A 22 1.96 11.54 -5.63
C PHE A 22 2.88 10.66 -6.49
N SER A 23 3.95 10.20 -5.88
CA SER A 23 4.89 9.30 -6.53
C SER A 23 4.67 7.89 -5.98
N ASP A 24 4.59 6.90 -6.88
CA ASP A 24 4.39 5.51 -6.53
C ASP A 24 5.70 4.71 -6.49
N ASP A 25 6.83 5.40 -6.32
CA ASP A 25 8.16 4.78 -6.31
C ASP A 25 8.57 4.17 -4.97
N PHE A 26 7.60 3.72 -4.21
CA PHE A 26 7.81 3.10 -2.89
C PHE A 26 7.04 1.81 -2.78
N CYS A 27 7.36 1.02 -1.75
CA CYS A 27 6.59 -0.14 -1.37
C CYS A 27 6.24 -0.07 0.11
N LEU A 28 5.17 -0.77 0.49
CA LEU A 28 4.81 -0.93 1.89
C LEU A 28 5.27 -2.29 2.38
N TYR A 29 5.89 -2.30 3.55
CA TYR A 29 6.37 -3.50 4.21
C TYR A 29 5.75 -3.58 5.61
N GLY A 30 5.51 -4.78 6.07
CA GLY A 30 4.93 -4.98 7.38
C GLY A 30 5.23 -6.36 7.91
N LYS A 31 4.83 -6.59 9.13
CA LYS A 31 4.93 -7.90 9.70
C LYS A 31 3.88 -8.78 9.08
N GLU A 32 4.23 -10.05 8.92
CA GLU A 32 3.36 -10.99 8.30
C GLU A 32 2.04 -11.09 9.02
N ASP A 33 1.03 -11.29 8.24
CA ASP A 33 -0.31 -11.75 8.51
C ASP A 33 -1.37 -10.70 8.73
N GLY A 34 -2.55 -11.12 8.32
CA GLY A 34 -3.77 -10.42 8.56
C GLY A 34 -4.09 -9.40 7.47
N GLU A 35 -5.30 -8.89 7.58
CA GLU A 35 -5.79 -7.88 6.67
C GLU A 35 -5.21 -6.51 7.02
N LEU A 36 -5.16 -5.63 6.02
CA LEU A 36 -4.79 -4.26 6.27
C LEU A 36 -5.85 -3.58 7.14
N ALA A 37 -5.40 -2.63 7.97
CA ALA A 37 -6.28 -1.86 8.81
C ALA A 37 -5.74 -0.44 8.97
N LEU A 38 -6.62 0.53 9.14
CA LEU A 38 -6.24 1.95 9.19
C LEU A 38 -5.21 2.26 10.27
N GLU A 39 -5.34 1.62 11.41
CA GLU A 39 -4.46 1.88 12.56
C GLU A 39 -3.16 1.08 12.52
N ARG A 40 -3.00 0.15 11.60
CA ARG A 40 -1.77 -0.63 11.49
C ARG A 40 -0.65 0.22 10.91
N LEU A 41 0.56 -0.05 11.39
CA LEU A 41 1.75 0.66 10.94
C LEU A 41 2.46 -0.15 9.87
N TYR A 42 2.94 0.54 8.85
CA TYR A 42 3.69 -0.05 7.75
C TYR A 42 4.96 0.73 7.52
N TRP A 43 6.00 0.03 7.11
CA TRP A 43 7.27 0.64 6.77
C TRP A 43 7.27 1.01 5.29
N VAL A 44 7.63 2.24 4.97
CA VAL A 44 7.71 2.74 3.60
C VAL A 44 9.17 2.72 3.16
N SER A 45 9.48 2.02 2.08
CA SER A 45 10.84 1.90 1.59
C SER A 45 10.86 1.68 0.08
N ASP A 46 12.05 1.44 -0.45
CA ASP A 46 12.25 1.24 -1.88
C ASP A 46 11.70 -0.10 -2.36
N TYR A 47 11.52 -0.23 -3.66
CA TYR A 47 11.19 -1.50 -4.28
C TYR A 47 12.33 -2.50 -4.05
N PRO A 48 12.01 -3.80 -3.92
CA PRO A 48 13.06 -4.81 -3.84
C PRO A 48 13.88 -4.84 -5.11
N ASP A 49 15.17 -5.13 -4.98
CA ASP A 49 16.03 -5.39 -6.13
C ASP A 49 15.85 -6.84 -6.57
N ILE A 50 16.08 -7.10 -7.85
CA ILE A 50 16.06 -8.46 -8.37
C ILE A 50 17.51 -8.87 -8.64
N VAL A 51 17.98 -9.87 -7.88
CA VAL A 51 19.35 -10.39 -8.01
C VAL A 51 19.24 -11.90 -8.21
N GLU A 52 19.75 -12.39 -9.34
CA GLU A 52 19.72 -13.82 -9.68
C GLU A 52 18.31 -14.42 -9.55
N ASP A 53 17.32 -13.71 -10.10
CA ASP A 53 15.89 -14.09 -10.08
C ASP A 53 15.28 -14.13 -8.67
N ARG A 54 15.91 -13.46 -7.71
CA ARG A 54 15.38 -13.35 -6.35
C ARG A 54 15.12 -11.92 -5.98
N ASP A 55 14.03 -11.69 -5.26
CA ASP A 55 13.75 -10.40 -4.67
C ASP A 55 14.67 -10.17 -3.47
N VAL A 56 15.40 -9.07 -3.49
CA VAL A 56 16.26 -8.66 -2.37
C VAL A 56 15.68 -7.39 -1.77
N TYR A 57 15.20 -7.48 -0.55
CA TYR A 57 14.62 -6.32 0.12
C TYR A 57 15.68 -5.30 0.49
N PRO A 58 15.30 -4.01 0.54
CA PRO A 58 16.22 -2.97 1.04
C PRO A 58 16.75 -3.32 2.43
N ALA A 59 17.94 -2.83 2.74
CA ALA A 59 18.60 -3.16 4.01
C ALA A 59 17.74 -2.81 5.23
N ASP A 60 17.08 -1.65 5.19
CA ASP A 60 16.22 -1.21 6.30
C ASP A 60 15.02 -2.14 6.51
N VAL A 61 14.54 -2.78 5.46
CA VAL A 61 13.45 -3.77 5.53
C VAL A 61 13.98 -5.09 6.07
N ALA A 62 15.11 -5.55 5.53
CA ALA A 62 15.71 -6.82 5.93
C ALA A 62 16.12 -6.82 7.39
N GLU A 63 16.66 -5.71 7.89
CA GLU A 63 17.06 -5.56 9.29
C GLU A 63 15.90 -5.69 10.25
N GLN A 64 14.70 -5.32 9.83
CA GLN A 64 13.50 -5.39 10.65
C GLN A 64 12.69 -6.66 10.41
N ASP A 65 13.16 -7.52 9.53
CA ASP A 65 12.49 -8.78 9.19
C ASP A 65 11.04 -8.55 8.73
N LEU A 66 10.85 -7.53 7.89
CA LEU A 66 9.55 -7.17 7.35
C LEU A 66 9.30 -7.86 6.00
N GLN A 67 8.04 -8.00 5.66
CA GLN A 67 7.60 -8.61 4.40
C GLN A 67 6.94 -7.57 3.51
N LEU A 68 7.04 -7.76 2.21
CA LEU A 68 6.35 -6.90 1.25
C LEU A 68 4.83 -7.06 1.41
N VAL A 69 4.14 -5.93 1.58
CA VAL A 69 2.68 -5.90 1.69
C VAL A 69 2.06 -5.41 0.40
N TYR A 70 2.55 -4.31 -0.15
CA TYR A 70 2.03 -3.72 -1.38
C TYR A 70 3.14 -3.01 -2.15
N TYR A 71 3.15 -3.23 -3.45
CA TYR A 71 3.90 -2.34 -4.35
C TYR A 71 3.18 -1.00 -4.40
N GLY A 72 3.94 0.09 -4.41
CA GLY A 72 3.34 1.43 -4.47
C GLY A 72 2.48 1.63 -5.70
N GLU A 73 2.91 1.10 -6.85
CA GLU A 73 2.15 1.16 -8.09
C GLU A 73 0.78 0.48 -7.94
N GLN A 74 0.75 -0.71 -7.34
CA GLN A 74 -0.51 -1.42 -7.11
C GLN A 74 -1.39 -0.69 -6.12
N LEU A 75 -0.81 -0.18 -5.05
CA LEU A 75 -1.54 0.59 -4.04
C LEU A 75 -2.24 1.78 -4.69
N PHE A 76 -1.50 2.52 -5.49
CA PHE A 76 -2.02 3.69 -6.20
C PHE A 76 -3.16 3.30 -7.15
N ASP A 77 -2.98 2.22 -7.92
CA ASP A 77 -4.00 1.77 -8.86
C ASP A 77 -5.30 1.38 -8.14
N VAL A 78 -5.21 0.62 -7.07
CA VAL A 78 -6.40 0.19 -6.32
C VAL A 78 -7.14 1.40 -5.74
N LEU A 79 -6.40 2.33 -5.14
CA LEU A 79 -7.02 3.51 -4.55
C LEU A 79 -7.61 4.42 -5.62
N SER A 80 -6.95 4.56 -6.76
CA SER A 80 -7.44 5.39 -7.88
C SER A 80 -8.73 4.83 -8.45
N VAL A 81 -8.81 3.53 -8.67
CA VAL A 81 -10.02 2.89 -9.18
C VAL A 81 -11.17 3.05 -8.17
N ALA A 82 -10.89 2.84 -6.90
CA ALA A 82 -11.91 2.98 -5.86
C ALA A 82 -12.45 4.42 -5.80
N LEU A 83 -11.58 5.41 -5.90
CA LEU A 83 -11.99 6.81 -5.85
C LEU A 83 -12.71 7.26 -7.12
N GLU A 84 -12.44 6.63 -8.27
CA GLU A 84 -13.20 6.89 -9.49
C GLU A 84 -14.64 6.39 -9.35
N GLU A 85 -14.83 5.21 -8.77
CA GLU A 85 -16.16 4.65 -8.57
C GLU A 85 -16.92 5.36 -7.45
N LYS A 86 -16.20 5.75 -6.40
CA LYS A 86 -16.81 6.38 -5.23
C LYS A 86 -15.94 7.53 -4.75
N PRO A 87 -16.09 8.73 -5.34
CA PRO A 87 -15.22 9.87 -4.99
C PRO A 87 -15.27 10.26 -3.52
N ASN A 88 -16.35 9.96 -2.82
CA ASN A 88 -16.49 10.25 -1.40
C ASN A 88 -16.24 9.01 -0.52
N ALA A 89 -15.50 8.03 -1.02
CA ALA A 89 -15.19 6.83 -0.26
C ALA A 89 -14.52 7.20 1.07
N SER A 90 -14.91 6.51 2.13
CA SER A 90 -14.28 6.69 3.43
C SER A 90 -12.91 6.00 3.43
N HIS A 91 -12.09 6.31 4.42
CA HIS A 91 -10.82 5.60 4.59
C HIS A 91 -11.05 4.09 4.72
N GLN A 92 -12.11 3.69 5.43
CA GLN A 92 -12.44 2.28 5.58
C GLN A 92 -12.83 1.63 4.25
N ASP A 93 -13.58 2.34 3.40
CA ASP A 93 -13.91 1.85 2.06
C ASP A 93 -12.64 1.57 1.26
N LEU A 94 -11.64 2.44 1.37
CA LEU A 94 -10.39 2.28 0.67
C LEU A 94 -9.56 1.10 1.21
N VAL A 95 -9.57 0.90 2.52
CA VAL A 95 -8.93 -0.28 3.13
C VAL A 95 -9.61 -1.56 2.64
N ASP A 96 -10.94 -1.55 2.58
CA ASP A 96 -11.70 -2.70 2.08
C ASP A 96 -11.32 -3.02 0.63
N ALA A 97 -11.12 -1.99 -0.18
CA ALA A 97 -10.69 -2.16 -1.57
C ALA A 97 -9.29 -2.79 -1.65
N LEU A 98 -8.37 -2.35 -0.80
CA LEU A 98 -7.02 -2.91 -0.76
C LEU A 98 -7.02 -4.37 -0.32
N ASN A 99 -7.82 -4.71 0.69
CA ASN A 99 -7.94 -6.08 1.16
C ASN A 99 -8.60 -6.98 0.11
N HIS A 100 -9.61 -6.45 -0.59
CA HIS A 100 -10.26 -7.18 -1.67
C HIS A 100 -9.28 -7.53 -2.78
N TYR A 101 -8.46 -6.56 -3.19
CA TYR A 101 -7.47 -6.79 -4.25
C TYR A 101 -6.45 -7.85 -3.83
N ASN A 102 -5.99 -7.80 -2.58
CA ASN A 102 -5.05 -8.79 -2.06
C ASN A 102 -5.63 -10.20 -2.06
N ARG A 103 -6.93 -10.32 -1.78
CA ARG A 103 -7.59 -11.63 -1.67
C ARG A 103 -7.96 -12.21 -3.04
N TYR A 104 -8.46 -11.37 -3.95
CA TYR A 104 -9.06 -11.83 -5.20
C TYR A 104 -8.28 -11.43 -6.45
N ASP A 105 -7.22 -10.66 -6.32
CA ASP A 105 -6.41 -10.17 -7.44
C ASP A 105 -7.27 -9.43 -8.48
N SER A 106 -8.29 -8.71 -8.00
CA SER A 106 -9.19 -7.93 -8.84
C SER A 106 -9.72 -6.74 -8.06
N PHE A 107 -10.10 -5.68 -8.80
CA PHE A 107 -10.61 -4.48 -8.18
C PHE A 107 -12.00 -4.69 -7.59
N MET A 108 -12.21 -4.13 -6.39
CA MET A 108 -13.50 -4.17 -5.74
C MET A 108 -14.47 -3.23 -6.45
N THR A 109 -15.73 -3.68 -6.60
CA THR A 109 -16.79 -2.85 -7.15
C THR A 109 -17.65 -2.35 -6.00
N PHE A 110 -17.88 -1.03 -5.97
CA PHE A 110 -18.76 -0.43 -4.98
C PHE A 110 -20.17 -0.35 -5.55
N GLU A 111 -21.13 -0.79 -4.76
CA GLU A 111 -22.53 -0.63 -5.14
C GLU A 111 -22.98 0.81 -4.84
N SER A 112 -23.66 1.39 -5.77
CA SER A 112 -24.20 2.74 -5.64
C SER A 112 -25.51 2.75 -4.88
#